data_0b8b5febe4a82e1c100f7ddae34b6b2b
#
_entry.id   0b8b5febe4a82e1c100f7ddae34b6b2b
#
_cell.length_a   1.000
_cell.length_b   1.000
_cell.length_c   1.000
_cell.angle_alpha   90.00
_cell.angle_beta   90.00
_cell.angle_gamma   90.00
#
_symmetry.space_group_name_H-M   'P 1'
#
loop_
_entity.id
_entity.type
_entity.pdbx_description
1 polymer ?
#
loop_
_entity_poly.entity_id
_entity_poly.type
_entity_poly.pdbx_seq_one_letter_code
_entity_poly.pdbx_strand_id
1 'polypeptide(L)'
;MKEYRIRINPSRVLDEVSESSAYIGAKSSEYERVGILQDDADFLKKHFDSSALYFVNALKDVISESWSQEEDSGMCSLGLSLPDAFPRELSSELERHANVYFVYDVLARWLMLLSREDAALYKSQADLELKSLREQVYSKTRPRREWFKQK
;
A
#
# COMPACT_ATOMS: atom_id res chain seq x y z
N MET A 1 21.75 3.29 -11.81
CA MET A 1 20.51 2.95 -11.06
C MET A 1 20.76 3.06 -9.57
N LYS A 2 19.83 3.66 -8.85
CA LYS A 2 19.90 3.78 -7.40
C LYS A 2 18.91 2.84 -6.75
N GLU A 3 19.32 2.26 -5.63
CA GLU A 3 18.48 1.37 -4.84
C GLU A 3 17.69 2.16 -3.80
N TYR A 4 16.39 1.89 -3.74
CA TYR A 4 15.48 2.44 -2.75
C TYR A 4 14.75 1.31 -2.05
N ARG A 5 14.38 1.51 -0.81
CA ARG A 5 13.64 0.52 -0.06
C ARG A 5 12.39 1.15 0.53
N ILE A 6 11.24 0.57 0.21
CA ILE A 6 9.97 0.95 0.81
C ILE A 6 9.75 0.02 2.00
N ARG A 7 9.56 0.60 3.18
CA ARG A 7 9.34 -0.12 4.44
C ARG A 7 7.92 0.09 4.92
N ILE A 8 7.28 -1.00 5.28
CA ILE A 8 5.92 -0.99 5.81
C ILE A 8 5.91 -1.74 7.13
N ASN A 9 5.40 -1.09 8.17
CA ASN A 9 5.20 -1.74 9.47
C ASN A 9 3.78 -2.29 9.53
N PRO A 10 3.58 -3.63 9.45
CA PRO A 10 2.25 -4.23 9.47
C PRO A 10 1.46 -3.88 10.74
N SER A 11 2.11 -3.90 11.90
CA SER A 11 1.45 -3.57 13.17
C SER A 11 0.87 -2.17 13.16
N ARG A 12 1.62 -1.20 12.65
CA ARG A 12 1.16 0.19 12.57
C ARG A 12 0.00 0.33 11.59
N VAL A 13 0.09 -0.33 10.44
CA VAL A 13 -1.00 -0.34 9.45
C VAL A 13 -2.27 -0.92 10.06
N LEU A 14 -2.17 -2.05 10.73
CA LEU A 14 -3.33 -2.71 11.33
C LEU A 14 -3.91 -1.90 12.49
N ASP A 15 -3.08 -1.20 13.27
CA ASP A 15 -3.55 -0.29 14.32
C ASP A 15 -4.37 0.87 13.72
N GLU A 16 -3.90 1.48 12.64
CA GLU A 16 -4.62 2.54 11.96
C GLU A 16 -5.93 2.04 11.35
N VAL A 17 -5.93 0.83 10.79
CA VAL A 17 -7.16 0.20 10.28
C VAL A 17 -8.16 -0.02 11.41
N SER A 18 -7.70 -0.50 12.55
CA SER A 18 -8.55 -0.70 13.73
C SER A 18 -9.16 0.60 14.23
N GLU A 19 -8.38 1.65 14.35
CA GLU A 19 -8.85 2.98 14.74
C GLU A 19 -9.89 3.52 13.76
N SER A 20 -9.63 3.41 12.47
CA SER A 20 -10.54 3.88 11.43
C SER A 20 -11.85 3.11 11.43
N SER A 21 -11.81 1.79 11.61
CA SER A 21 -13.01 0.96 11.67
C SER A 21 -13.87 1.29 12.91
N ALA A 22 -13.22 1.54 14.03
CA ALA A 22 -13.90 1.96 15.25
C ALA A 22 -14.60 3.30 15.06
N TYR A 23 -13.95 4.24 14.40
CA TYR A 23 -14.53 5.55 14.09
C TYR A 23 -15.75 5.43 13.17
N ILE A 24 -15.66 4.61 12.13
CA ILE A 24 -16.78 4.36 11.21
C ILE A 24 -17.94 3.73 11.95
N GLY A 25 -17.67 2.73 12.79
CA GLY A 25 -18.68 2.06 13.60
C GLY A 25 -19.37 3.02 14.57
N ALA A 26 -18.62 3.89 15.23
CA ALA A 26 -19.17 4.89 16.16
C ALA A 26 -20.08 5.88 15.44
N LYS A 27 -19.71 6.32 14.23
CA LYS A 27 -20.50 7.25 13.43
C LYS A 27 -21.81 6.65 12.95
N SER A 28 -21.82 5.38 12.60
CA SER A 28 -22.99 4.69 12.07
C SER A 28 -23.84 4.01 13.16
N SER A 29 -23.44 4.08 14.43
CA SER A 29 -24.03 3.34 15.55
C SER A 29 -23.95 1.82 15.37
N GLU A 30 -23.04 1.34 14.53
CA GLU A 30 -22.81 -0.07 14.25
C GLU A 30 -21.44 -0.55 14.75
N TYR A 31 -20.96 0.02 15.85
CA TYR A 31 -19.63 -0.26 16.40
C TYR A 31 -19.36 -1.76 16.58
N GLU A 32 -20.31 -2.50 17.15
CA GLU A 32 -20.15 -3.93 17.39
C GLU A 32 -20.02 -4.74 16.09
N ARG A 33 -20.58 -4.23 14.99
CA ARG A 33 -20.58 -4.89 13.69
C ARG A 33 -19.35 -4.53 12.86
N VAL A 34 -18.92 -3.27 12.93
CA VAL A 34 -17.85 -2.73 12.06
C VAL A 34 -16.49 -2.72 12.75
N GLY A 35 -16.48 -2.56 14.08
CA GLY A 35 -15.24 -2.51 14.84
C GLY A 35 -14.45 -3.81 14.77
N ILE A 36 -13.13 -3.68 14.74
CA ILE A 36 -12.21 -4.82 14.70
C ILE A 36 -11.93 -5.26 16.14
N LEU A 37 -12.17 -6.53 16.41
CA LEU A 37 -11.90 -7.15 17.69
C LEU A 37 -10.57 -7.90 17.65
N GLN A 38 -10.05 -8.26 18.81
CA GLN A 38 -8.79 -8.97 18.94
C GLN A 38 -8.79 -10.32 18.21
N ASP A 39 -9.95 -10.99 18.14
CA ASP A 39 -10.12 -12.27 17.46
C ASP A 39 -10.04 -12.16 15.92
N ASP A 40 -10.12 -10.94 15.40
CA ASP A 40 -10.08 -10.68 13.95
C ASP A 40 -8.65 -10.54 13.41
N ALA A 41 -7.62 -10.66 14.24
CA ALA A 41 -6.23 -10.42 13.87
C ALA A 41 -5.77 -11.28 12.68
N ASP A 42 -6.20 -12.56 12.63
CA ASP A 42 -5.82 -13.45 11.54
C ASP A 42 -6.44 -13.02 10.20
N PHE A 43 -7.69 -12.56 10.22
CA PHE A 43 -8.36 -12.04 9.03
C PHE A 43 -7.67 -10.77 8.52
N LEU A 44 -7.30 -9.88 9.44
CA LEU A 44 -6.59 -8.66 9.08
C LEU A 44 -5.24 -8.95 8.45
N LYS A 45 -4.53 -9.93 8.98
CA LYS A 45 -3.25 -10.36 8.42
C LYS A 45 -3.43 -10.87 6.99
N LYS A 46 -4.46 -11.66 6.73
CA LYS A 46 -4.79 -12.14 5.38
C LYS A 46 -5.10 -10.98 4.43
N HIS A 47 -5.84 -9.99 4.90
CA HIS A 47 -6.13 -8.79 4.12
C HIS A 47 -4.87 -8.00 3.81
N PHE A 48 -3.99 -7.85 4.79
CA PHE A 48 -2.69 -7.21 4.61
C PHE A 48 -1.86 -7.94 3.55
N ASP A 49 -1.79 -9.26 3.62
CA ASP A 49 -1.04 -10.08 2.65
C ASP A 49 -1.62 -9.94 1.24
N SER A 50 -2.95 -9.89 1.12
CA SER A 50 -3.60 -9.65 -0.18
C SER A 50 -3.28 -8.25 -0.72
N SER A 51 -3.30 -7.24 0.13
CA SER A 51 -2.93 -5.87 -0.24
C SER A 51 -1.47 -5.80 -0.70
N ALA A 52 -0.58 -6.54 -0.03
CA ALA A 52 0.84 -6.62 -0.39
C ALA A 52 1.04 -7.24 -1.78
N LEU A 53 0.25 -8.23 -2.14
CA LEU A 53 0.31 -8.87 -3.46
C LEU A 53 0.01 -7.87 -4.58
N TYR A 54 -1.04 -7.09 -4.44
CA TYR A 54 -1.39 -6.05 -5.41
C TYR A 54 -0.33 -4.95 -5.48
N PHE A 55 0.21 -4.57 -4.33
CA PHE A 55 1.27 -3.57 -4.23
C PHE A 55 2.53 -4.02 -4.99
N VAL A 56 2.99 -5.22 -4.72
CA VAL A 56 4.17 -5.80 -5.38
C VAL A 56 3.93 -5.91 -6.90
N ASN A 57 2.77 -6.39 -7.30
CA ASN A 57 2.44 -6.51 -8.72
C ASN A 57 2.43 -5.15 -9.44
N ALA A 58 1.98 -4.10 -8.76
CA ALA A 58 1.96 -2.75 -9.33
C ALA A 58 3.36 -2.20 -9.62
N LEU A 59 4.37 -2.64 -8.89
CA LEU A 59 5.76 -2.18 -9.00
C LEU A 59 6.70 -3.22 -9.60
N LYS A 60 6.18 -4.27 -10.17
CA LYS A 60 6.95 -5.45 -10.62
C LYS A 60 8.15 -5.14 -11.53
N ASP A 61 8.03 -4.11 -12.36
CA ASP A 61 9.07 -3.79 -13.36
C ASP A 61 10.29 -3.08 -12.78
N VAL A 62 10.21 -2.58 -11.56
CA VAL A 62 11.29 -1.84 -10.90
C VAL A 62 11.80 -2.52 -9.63
N ILE A 63 11.31 -3.71 -9.32
CA ILE A 63 11.72 -4.44 -8.13
C ILE A 63 13.15 -4.96 -8.28
N SER A 64 14.01 -4.63 -7.32
CA SER A 64 15.37 -5.16 -7.21
C SER A 64 15.50 -6.22 -6.14
N GLU A 65 14.75 -6.08 -5.05
CA GLU A 65 14.66 -7.09 -3.99
C GLU A 65 13.19 -7.39 -3.71
N SER A 66 12.84 -8.67 -3.65
CA SER A 66 11.47 -9.10 -3.44
C SER A 66 10.91 -8.68 -2.08
N TRP A 67 9.60 -8.65 -1.99
CA TRP A 67 8.90 -8.38 -0.74
C TRP A 67 9.32 -9.39 0.34
N SER A 68 9.73 -8.88 1.48
CA SER A 68 10.18 -9.70 2.60
C SER A 68 9.77 -9.10 3.94
N GLN A 69 9.68 -9.94 4.95
CA GLN A 69 9.37 -9.52 6.32
C GLN A 69 10.51 -9.93 7.24
N GLU A 70 11.03 -8.98 8.02
CA GLU A 70 12.04 -9.24 9.02
C GLU A 70 11.42 -9.98 10.21
N GLU A 71 12.07 -11.06 10.66
CA GLU A 71 11.59 -11.87 11.78
C GLU A 71 11.57 -11.08 13.10
N ASP A 72 12.63 -10.30 13.36
CA ASP A 72 12.79 -9.60 14.63
C ASP A 72 11.81 -8.43 14.81
N SER A 73 11.72 -7.58 13.80
CA SER A 73 10.89 -6.36 13.87
C SER A 73 9.50 -6.52 13.28
N GLY A 74 9.29 -7.56 12.46
CA GLY A 74 8.06 -7.72 11.67
C GLY A 74 7.93 -6.75 10.52
N MET A 75 8.91 -5.87 10.31
CA MET A 75 8.91 -4.87 9.25
C MET A 75 8.95 -5.53 7.87
N CYS A 76 8.02 -5.14 7.00
CA CYS A 76 8.01 -5.56 5.60
C CYS A 76 8.77 -4.56 4.75
N SER A 77 9.43 -5.03 3.71
CA SER A 77 10.13 -4.14 2.79
C SER A 77 10.14 -4.67 1.36
N LEU A 78 10.24 -3.72 0.43
CA LEU A 78 10.38 -3.98 -1.01
C LEU A 78 11.53 -3.12 -1.53
N GLY A 79 12.49 -3.75 -2.20
CA GLY A 79 13.61 -3.03 -2.82
C GLY A 79 13.28 -2.62 -4.24
N LEU A 80 13.55 -1.37 -4.58
CA LEU A 80 13.32 -0.80 -5.91
C LEU A 80 14.64 -0.33 -6.52
N SER A 81 14.79 -0.54 -7.82
CA SER A 81 15.89 0.01 -8.59
C SER A 81 15.33 1.11 -9.49
N LEU A 82 15.69 2.35 -9.23
CA LEU A 82 15.18 3.52 -9.94
C LEU A 82 16.33 4.25 -10.66
N PRO A 83 16.02 5.00 -11.74
CA PRO A 83 17.04 5.77 -12.45
C PRO A 83 17.75 6.78 -11.55
N ASP A 84 19.01 7.10 -11.89
CA ASP A 84 19.79 8.09 -11.13
C ASP A 84 19.13 9.47 -11.13
N ALA A 85 18.30 9.76 -12.13
CA ALA A 85 17.55 11.01 -12.23
C ALA A 85 16.39 11.10 -11.20
N PHE A 86 16.04 10.01 -10.53
CA PHE A 86 14.98 10.02 -9.53
C PHE A 86 15.45 10.83 -8.30
N PRO A 87 14.69 11.87 -7.89
CA PRO A 87 15.08 12.68 -6.74
C PRO A 87 15.03 11.89 -5.44
N ARG A 88 16.12 11.91 -4.69
CA ARG A 88 16.22 11.18 -3.42
C ARG A 88 15.18 11.65 -2.39
N GLU A 89 14.82 12.92 -2.44
CA GLU A 89 13.83 13.52 -1.55
C GLU A 89 12.44 12.91 -1.71
N LEU A 90 12.16 12.34 -2.88
CA LEU A 90 10.86 11.69 -3.12
C LEU A 90 10.75 10.29 -2.52
N SER A 91 11.84 9.73 -1.99
CA SER A 91 11.79 8.39 -1.39
C SER A 91 10.84 8.33 -0.18
N SER A 92 10.82 9.38 0.65
CA SER A 92 9.89 9.47 1.78
C SER A 92 8.44 9.60 1.32
N GLU A 93 8.22 10.26 0.19
CA GLU A 93 6.88 10.37 -0.43
C GLU A 93 6.38 9.01 -0.93
N LEU A 94 7.25 8.22 -1.55
CA LEU A 94 6.90 6.86 -1.97
C LEU A 94 6.47 6.01 -0.79
N GLU A 95 7.21 6.09 0.31
CA GLU A 95 6.91 5.32 1.51
C GLU A 95 5.60 5.79 2.16
N ARG A 96 5.35 7.09 2.17
CA ARG A 96 4.09 7.64 2.66
C ARG A 96 2.88 7.16 1.84
N HIS A 97 2.96 7.25 0.52
CA HIS A 97 1.90 6.75 -0.36
C HIS A 97 1.67 5.26 -0.18
N ALA A 98 2.74 4.48 -0.01
CA ALA A 98 2.64 3.05 0.22
C ALA A 98 1.91 2.75 1.54
N ASN A 99 2.27 3.42 2.63
CA ASN A 99 1.63 3.23 3.92
C ASN A 99 0.13 3.60 3.87
N VAL A 100 -0.20 4.71 3.26
CA VAL A 100 -1.60 5.15 3.11
C VAL A 100 -2.38 4.14 2.26
N TYR A 101 -1.78 3.65 1.18
CA TYR A 101 -2.39 2.61 0.35
C TYR A 101 -2.74 1.38 1.19
N PHE A 102 -1.80 0.88 1.98
CA PHE A 102 -2.03 -0.32 2.80
C PHE A 102 -3.18 -0.12 3.80
N VAL A 103 -3.20 1.03 4.47
CA VAL A 103 -4.29 1.32 5.42
C VAL A 103 -5.64 1.31 4.71
N TYR A 104 -5.78 2.04 3.62
CA TYR A 104 -7.05 2.13 2.90
C TYR A 104 -7.46 0.80 2.25
N ASP A 105 -6.51 0.07 1.67
CA ASP A 105 -6.84 -1.19 1.00
C ASP A 105 -7.25 -2.27 1.99
N VAL A 106 -6.54 -2.40 3.10
CA VAL A 106 -6.91 -3.35 4.17
C VAL A 106 -8.27 -2.98 4.76
N LEU A 107 -8.49 -1.70 5.03
CA LEU A 107 -9.77 -1.21 5.56
C LEU A 107 -10.92 -1.50 4.59
N ALA A 108 -10.71 -1.27 3.29
CA ALA A 108 -11.70 -1.58 2.26
C ALA A 108 -12.05 -3.06 2.23
N ARG A 109 -11.05 -3.93 2.35
CA ARG A 109 -11.26 -5.38 2.39
C ARG A 109 -12.03 -5.80 3.64
N TRP A 110 -11.73 -5.19 4.79
CA TRP A 110 -12.46 -5.44 6.02
C TRP A 110 -13.93 -5.04 5.90
N LEU A 111 -14.21 -3.90 5.29
CA LEU A 111 -15.57 -3.35 5.17
C LEU A 111 -16.41 -4.01 4.07
N MET A 112 -15.80 -4.78 3.17
CA MET A 112 -16.50 -5.31 1.99
C MET A 112 -17.76 -6.11 2.34
N LEU A 113 -17.76 -6.86 3.42
CA LEU A 113 -18.90 -7.66 3.87
C LEU A 113 -19.80 -6.92 4.86
N LEU A 114 -19.35 -5.78 5.39
CA LEU A 114 -20.04 -5.05 6.45
C LEU A 114 -20.73 -3.79 5.95
N SER A 115 -20.07 -3.05 5.07
CA SER A 115 -20.58 -1.80 4.50
C SER A 115 -19.99 -1.59 3.12
N ARG A 116 -20.72 -1.99 2.08
CA ARG A 116 -20.23 -1.91 0.69
C ARG A 116 -19.95 -0.48 0.24
N GLU A 117 -20.75 0.49 0.71
CA GLU A 117 -20.55 1.89 0.35
C GLU A 117 -19.22 2.43 0.89
N ASP A 118 -18.93 2.14 2.16
CA ASP A 118 -17.67 2.56 2.78
C ASP A 118 -16.49 1.79 2.16
N ALA A 119 -16.66 0.49 1.89
CA ALA A 119 -15.63 -0.30 1.23
C ALA A 119 -15.28 0.27 -0.14
N ALA A 120 -16.26 0.66 -0.94
CA ALA A 120 -16.03 1.25 -2.26
C ALA A 120 -15.29 2.57 -2.16
N LEU A 121 -15.61 3.41 -1.17
CA LEU A 121 -14.96 4.68 -0.93
C LEU A 121 -13.47 4.48 -0.60
N TYR A 122 -13.16 3.62 0.36
CA TYR A 122 -11.78 3.35 0.77
C TYR A 122 -10.99 2.62 -0.32
N LYS A 123 -11.63 1.76 -1.09
CA LYS A 123 -10.99 1.11 -2.24
C LYS A 123 -10.58 2.14 -3.29
N SER A 124 -11.44 3.10 -3.58
CA SER A 124 -11.12 4.21 -4.48
C SER A 124 -9.93 5.02 -3.97
N GLN A 125 -9.87 5.31 -2.68
CA GLN A 125 -8.76 6.03 -2.07
C GLN A 125 -7.45 5.23 -2.17
N ALA A 126 -7.50 3.92 -1.90
CA ALA A 126 -6.35 3.06 -2.02
C ALA A 126 -5.83 3.02 -3.46
N ASP A 127 -6.72 2.91 -4.43
CA ASP A 127 -6.34 2.87 -5.85
C ASP A 127 -5.71 4.19 -6.30
N LEU A 128 -6.18 5.33 -5.80
CA LEU A 128 -5.58 6.64 -6.08
C LEU A 128 -4.17 6.74 -5.51
N GLU A 129 -3.94 6.28 -4.29
CA GLU A 129 -2.62 6.28 -3.68
C GLU A 129 -1.64 5.40 -4.45
N LEU A 130 -2.07 4.21 -4.82
CA LEU A 130 -1.24 3.30 -5.61
C LEU A 130 -0.93 3.86 -6.99
N LYS A 131 -1.91 4.50 -7.62
CA LYS A 131 -1.73 5.17 -8.92
C LYS A 131 -0.71 6.30 -8.81
N SER A 132 -0.80 7.14 -7.78
CA SER A 132 0.14 8.23 -7.55
C SER A 132 1.55 7.71 -7.38
N LEU A 133 1.72 6.64 -6.59
CA LEU A 133 3.01 6.00 -6.38
C LEU A 133 3.58 5.46 -7.69
N ARG A 134 2.77 4.76 -8.47
CA ARG A 134 3.18 4.24 -9.77
C ARG A 134 3.59 5.35 -10.74
N GLU A 135 2.84 6.42 -10.80
CA GLU A 135 3.16 7.57 -11.66
C GLU A 135 4.50 8.17 -11.28
N GLN A 136 4.79 8.32 -9.99
CA GLN A 136 6.09 8.84 -9.55
C GLN A 136 7.23 7.91 -9.94
N VAL A 137 7.06 6.61 -9.76
CA VAL A 137 8.08 5.61 -10.07
C VAL A 137 8.29 5.51 -11.59
N TYR A 138 7.22 5.32 -12.35
CA TYR A 138 7.32 5.01 -13.78
C TYR A 138 7.51 6.24 -14.67
N SER A 139 7.16 7.44 -14.21
CA SER A 139 7.41 8.65 -15.01
C SER A 139 8.89 8.90 -15.25
N LYS A 140 9.75 8.45 -14.34
CA LYS A 140 11.21 8.58 -14.46
C LYS A 140 11.87 7.38 -15.10
N THR A 141 11.14 6.28 -15.30
CA THR A 141 11.68 5.03 -15.86
C THR A 141 11.26 4.76 -17.29
N ARG A 142 10.46 5.62 -17.89
CA ARG A 142 10.00 5.41 -19.28
C ARG A 142 11.19 5.24 -20.22
N PRO A 143 11.30 4.10 -20.89
CA PRO A 143 12.30 3.96 -21.93
C PRO A 143 12.04 5.00 -23.00
N ARG A 144 13.08 5.67 -23.45
CA ARG A 144 12.98 6.55 -24.61
C ARG A 144 12.50 5.70 -25.78
N ARG A 145 11.48 6.17 -26.47
CA ARG A 145 11.01 5.49 -27.68
C ARG A 145 12.13 5.48 -28.71
N GLU A 146 12.74 4.32 -28.89
CA GLU A 146 13.92 4.19 -29.76
C GLU A 146 13.64 4.57 -31.21
N TRP A 147 12.39 4.46 -31.66
CA TRP A 147 12.04 4.82 -33.04
C TRP A 147 12.23 6.30 -33.32
N PHE A 148 12.33 7.18 -32.36
CA PHE A 148 12.73 8.57 -32.57
C PHE A 148 14.22 8.74 -32.83
N LYS A 149 15.03 7.75 -32.55
CA LYS A 149 16.47 7.80 -32.74
C LYS A 149 16.91 7.39 -34.17
N GLN A 150 16.01 6.79 -34.93
CA GLN A 150 16.30 6.26 -36.26
C GLN A 150 16.17 7.30 -37.37
N LYS A 151 15.96 8.51 -37.03
CA LYS A 151 16.00 9.64 -37.97
C LYS A 151 17.33 10.37 -37.83
#